data_b7938bc4aa92d22172156d05715fffe3
#
_entry.id   b7938bc4aa92d22172156d05715fffe3
#
_cell.length_a   1.000
_cell.length_b   1.000
_cell.length_c   1.000
_cell.angle_alpha   90.00
_cell.angle_beta   90.00
_cell.angle_gamma   90.00
#
_symmetry.space_group_name_H-M   'P 1'
#
loop_
_entity.id
_entity.type
_entity.pdbx_description
1 polymer ?
#
loop_
_entity_poly.entity_id
_entity_poly.type
_entity_poly.pdbx_seq_one_letter_code
_entity_poly.pdbx_strand_id
1 'polypeptide(L)'
;MATKNTFKQVKIEANSRLHLGFISLNSSTPFTYGGVGISISGQATIVNIKKSKKFESNLPKNITDKILNFLRLKKLHTMIKIDCIHSPEKHIGLGSGTQLILSVEELITEFYKLDTYPNIFNRKFRSGIGMNSYTKGGFIVDAPKNNLSQSEIIFQTKFPLEWKAILLFDNKKKGLHGKSEKNFFASTSSHNLRKNLSDITLNELIPSVIYKDFRIFAKSLTKFQNLNAMFYSKVQKSLYLSNDINKIINQISKRF
;
A
#
# COMPACT_ATOMS: atom_id res chain seq x y z
N MET A 1 -39.70 -12.51 2.16
CA MET A 1 -38.34 -11.97 2.01
C MET A 1 -37.62 -12.11 3.35
N ALA A 2 -36.67 -13.04 3.46
CA ALA A 2 -35.94 -13.25 4.71
C ALA A 2 -35.09 -12.04 5.01
N THR A 3 -35.33 -11.40 6.14
CA THR A 3 -34.47 -10.35 6.68
C THR A 3 -33.07 -10.93 6.93
N LYS A 4 -32.13 -10.70 6.03
CA LYS A 4 -30.70 -11.05 6.26
C LYS A 4 -30.29 -10.43 7.60
N ASN A 5 -29.97 -11.26 8.56
CA ASN A 5 -29.61 -10.86 9.91
C ASN A 5 -28.29 -10.07 9.84
N THR A 6 -28.33 -8.74 9.93
CA THR A 6 -27.14 -7.88 9.91
C THR A 6 -26.45 -7.96 11.27
N PHE A 7 -25.12 -7.94 11.27
CA PHE A 7 -24.36 -7.82 12.51
C PHE A 7 -24.74 -6.54 13.26
N LYS A 8 -24.72 -6.57 14.60
CA LYS A 8 -24.89 -5.35 15.41
C LYS A 8 -23.74 -4.37 15.23
N GLN A 9 -22.54 -4.91 15.04
CA GLN A 9 -21.30 -4.16 14.83
C GLN A 9 -20.27 -5.04 14.11
N VAL A 10 -19.47 -4.44 13.24
CA VAL A 10 -18.27 -5.04 12.61
C VAL A 10 -17.10 -4.07 12.79
N LYS A 11 -15.91 -4.60 13.03
CA LYS A 11 -14.66 -3.86 13.11
C LYS A 11 -13.64 -4.53 12.21
N ILE A 12 -12.95 -3.73 11.38
CA ILE A 12 -11.84 -4.17 10.54
C ILE A 12 -10.58 -3.46 10.99
N GLU A 13 -9.49 -4.21 11.08
CA GLU A 13 -8.15 -3.71 11.36
C GLU A 13 -7.21 -4.13 10.22
N ALA A 14 -6.74 -3.17 9.46
CA ALA A 14 -5.88 -3.36 8.31
C ALA A 14 -4.46 -2.88 8.60
N ASN A 15 -3.50 -3.79 8.55
CA ASN A 15 -2.09 -3.48 8.71
C ASN A 15 -1.60 -2.50 7.65
N SER A 16 -0.69 -1.62 8.02
CA SER A 16 0.02 -0.77 7.06
C SER A 16 1.00 -1.57 6.22
N ARG A 17 1.47 -0.95 5.14
CA ARG A 17 2.49 -1.57 4.28
C ARG A 17 3.64 -0.62 4.01
N LEU A 18 4.83 -1.18 3.84
CA LEU A 18 5.97 -0.48 3.23
C LEU A 18 6.08 -0.92 1.76
N HIS A 19 6.11 0.04 0.87
CA HIS A 19 6.47 -0.18 -0.52
C HIS A 19 7.98 -0.04 -0.62
N LEU A 20 8.69 -1.15 -0.80
CA LEU A 20 10.15 -1.17 -0.79
C LEU A 20 10.77 -0.69 -2.10
N GLY A 21 9.99 -0.65 -3.18
CA GLY A 21 10.40 -0.11 -4.48
C GLY A 21 9.73 -0.83 -5.63
N PHE A 22 9.92 -0.28 -6.84
CA PHE A 22 9.43 -0.87 -8.07
C PHE A 22 10.48 -1.78 -8.72
N ILE A 23 10.03 -2.84 -9.39
CA ILE A 23 10.86 -3.74 -10.18
C ILE A 23 11.01 -3.20 -11.61
N SER A 24 9.91 -2.64 -12.16
CA SER A 24 9.87 -2.08 -13.51
C SER A 24 9.27 -0.69 -13.46
N LEU A 25 10.11 0.33 -13.47
CA LEU A 25 9.70 1.72 -13.29
C LEU A 25 9.04 2.28 -14.56
N ASN A 26 9.75 2.24 -15.68
CA ASN A 26 9.25 2.56 -17.01
C ASN A 26 10.03 1.71 -18.01
N SER A 27 9.36 1.08 -18.95
CA SER A 27 10.00 0.16 -19.89
C SER A 27 9.42 0.32 -21.31
N SER A 28 10.17 -0.15 -22.28
CA SER A 28 9.72 -0.31 -23.67
C SER A 28 8.63 -1.39 -23.84
N THR A 29 8.34 -2.16 -22.78
CA THR A 29 7.25 -3.15 -22.77
C THR A 29 5.97 -2.55 -22.20
N PRO A 30 4.78 -3.07 -22.53
CA PRO A 30 3.52 -2.61 -21.97
C PRO A 30 3.36 -2.93 -20.48
N PHE A 31 4.25 -3.76 -19.92
CA PHE A 31 4.23 -4.16 -18.51
C PHE A 31 5.11 -3.24 -17.68
N THR A 32 4.49 -2.49 -16.78
CA THR A 32 5.16 -1.48 -15.94
C THR A 32 4.83 -1.67 -14.47
N TYR A 33 5.60 -1.02 -13.65
CA TYR A 33 5.53 -1.03 -12.20
C TYR A 33 5.99 -2.37 -11.63
N GLY A 34 5.11 -3.25 -11.15
CA GLY A 34 5.53 -4.36 -10.33
C GLY A 34 6.35 -3.90 -9.13
N GLY A 35 6.21 -4.48 -7.98
CA GLY A 35 6.86 -3.96 -6.81
C GLY A 35 7.21 -5.00 -5.77
N VAL A 36 8.01 -4.57 -4.81
CA VAL A 36 8.34 -5.31 -3.62
C VAL A 36 7.78 -4.56 -2.42
N GLY A 37 7.18 -5.28 -1.47
CA GLY A 37 6.62 -4.68 -0.27
C GLY A 37 6.49 -5.64 0.89
N ILE A 38 6.26 -5.06 2.06
CA ILE A 38 6.00 -5.80 3.29
C ILE A 38 4.80 -5.21 4.03
N SER A 39 4.03 -6.06 4.68
CA SER A 39 3.05 -5.64 5.69
C SER A 39 3.75 -5.42 7.02
N ILE A 40 3.36 -4.36 7.72
CA ILE A 40 3.91 -4.03 9.03
C ILE A 40 2.79 -3.89 10.05
N SER A 41 3.01 -4.38 11.26
CA SER A 41 2.15 -4.17 12.42
C SER A 41 2.44 -2.84 13.12
N GLY A 42 1.56 -2.43 14.04
CA GLY A 42 1.76 -1.25 14.90
C GLY A 42 1.29 0.08 14.31
N GLN A 43 0.92 0.11 13.03
CA GLN A 43 0.39 1.30 12.35
C GLN A 43 -0.85 0.89 11.52
N ALA A 44 -1.85 0.30 12.17
CA ALA A 44 -3.03 -0.21 11.47
C ALA A 44 -4.05 0.90 11.18
N THR A 45 -4.80 0.74 10.09
CA THR A 45 -6.05 1.47 9.86
C THR A 45 -7.18 0.68 10.49
N ILE A 46 -7.93 1.31 11.39
CA ILE A 46 -9.02 0.68 12.15
C ILE A 46 -10.32 1.40 11.82
N VAL A 47 -11.29 0.66 11.29
CA VAL A 47 -12.62 1.16 10.98
C VAL A 47 -13.69 0.29 11.63
N ASN A 48 -14.81 0.88 11.97
CA ASN A 48 -15.96 0.14 12.45
C ASN A 48 -17.27 0.61 11.79
N ILE A 49 -18.27 -0.26 11.81
CA ILE A 49 -19.64 0.01 11.43
C ILE A 49 -20.59 -0.54 12.50
N LYS A 50 -21.62 0.22 12.81
CA LYS A 50 -22.71 -0.24 13.70
C LYS A 50 -24.04 0.35 13.26
N LYS A 51 -25.14 -0.24 13.74
CA LYS A 51 -26.48 0.33 13.57
C LYS A 51 -26.59 1.69 14.25
N SER A 52 -27.32 2.62 13.61
CA SER A 52 -27.61 3.96 14.14
C SER A 52 -29.02 4.37 13.74
N LYS A 53 -29.55 5.47 14.29
CA LYS A 53 -30.87 6.03 13.93
C LYS A 53 -30.83 6.74 12.58
N LYS A 54 -29.66 7.24 12.16
CA LYS A 54 -29.40 7.91 10.88
C LYS A 54 -28.01 7.56 10.38
N PHE A 55 -27.67 7.95 9.15
CA PHE A 55 -26.32 7.84 8.66
C PHE A 55 -25.40 8.82 9.38
N GLU A 56 -24.34 8.30 9.97
CA GLU A 56 -23.29 9.07 10.65
C GLU A 56 -21.91 8.58 10.22
N SER A 57 -20.94 9.47 10.06
CA SER A 57 -19.56 9.10 9.76
C SER A 57 -18.58 10.22 10.05
N ASN A 58 -17.38 9.87 10.51
CA ASN A 58 -16.23 10.78 10.60
C ASN A 58 -15.29 10.69 9.37
N LEU A 59 -15.66 9.90 8.36
CA LEU A 59 -14.90 9.77 7.13
C LEU A 59 -15.00 11.02 6.27
N PRO A 60 -14.01 11.30 5.39
CA PRO A 60 -14.07 12.41 4.44
C PRO A 60 -15.33 12.39 3.58
N LYS A 61 -15.88 13.57 3.27
CA LYS A 61 -17.15 13.72 2.52
C LYS A 61 -17.16 12.93 1.20
N ASN A 62 -16.07 12.98 0.43
CA ASN A 62 -15.95 12.25 -0.83
C ASN A 62 -16.00 10.71 -0.68
N ILE A 63 -15.71 10.19 0.50
CA ILE A 63 -15.86 8.76 0.83
C ILE A 63 -17.30 8.49 1.25
N THR A 64 -17.85 9.29 2.15
CA THR A 64 -19.22 9.12 2.66
C THR A 64 -20.28 9.25 1.56
N ASP A 65 -20.12 10.19 0.64
CA ASP A 65 -21.05 10.36 -0.49
C ASP A 65 -21.09 9.13 -1.39
N LYS A 66 -19.94 8.50 -1.65
CA LYS A 66 -19.88 7.25 -2.42
C LYS A 66 -20.53 6.08 -1.69
N ILE A 67 -20.31 5.96 -0.39
CA ILE A 67 -20.96 4.94 0.45
C ILE A 67 -22.49 5.11 0.39
N LEU A 68 -22.99 6.30 0.64
CA LEU A 68 -24.42 6.58 0.60
C LEU A 68 -25.04 6.27 -0.76
N ASN A 69 -24.37 6.69 -1.83
CA ASN A 69 -24.81 6.39 -3.19
C ASN A 69 -24.89 4.87 -3.44
N PHE A 70 -23.85 4.13 -3.05
CA PHE A 70 -23.83 2.67 -3.16
C PHE A 70 -24.98 2.02 -2.38
N LEU A 71 -25.18 2.40 -1.11
CA LEU A 71 -26.25 1.85 -0.26
C LEU A 71 -27.62 2.10 -0.88
N ARG A 72 -27.86 3.30 -1.42
CA ARG A 72 -29.12 3.64 -2.10
C ARG A 72 -29.34 2.83 -3.37
N LEU A 73 -28.31 2.71 -4.22
CA LEU A 73 -28.36 1.91 -5.45
C LEU A 73 -28.65 0.43 -5.18
N LYS A 74 -28.10 -0.10 -4.10
CA LYS A 74 -28.32 -1.50 -3.66
C LYS A 74 -29.57 -1.67 -2.79
N LYS A 75 -30.37 -0.61 -2.58
CA LYS A 75 -31.57 -0.61 -1.72
C LYS A 75 -31.28 -1.12 -0.30
N LEU A 76 -30.09 -0.83 0.22
CA LEU A 76 -29.68 -1.16 1.58
C LEU A 76 -30.08 -0.02 2.54
N HIS A 77 -30.37 -0.37 3.80
CA HIS A 77 -30.72 0.67 4.77
C HIS A 77 -29.50 1.56 5.07
N THR A 78 -29.75 2.84 5.32
CA THR A 78 -28.70 3.83 5.61
C THR A 78 -28.60 4.19 7.09
N MET A 79 -29.30 3.49 7.97
CA MET A 79 -29.29 3.71 9.43
C MET A 79 -28.07 3.04 10.06
N ILE A 80 -26.90 3.61 9.75
CA ILE A 80 -25.60 3.11 10.20
C ILE A 80 -24.69 4.24 10.62
N LYS A 81 -23.74 3.92 11.49
CA LYS A 81 -22.60 4.76 11.79
C LYS A 81 -21.31 4.07 11.36
N ILE A 82 -20.50 4.72 10.53
CA ILE A 82 -19.19 4.25 10.08
C ILE A 82 -18.12 5.23 10.59
N ASP A 83 -17.19 4.73 11.41
CA ASP A 83 -16.11 5.53 11.97
C ASP A 83 -14.74 4.94 11.61
N CYS A 84 -13.81 5.79 11.23
CA CYS A 84 -12.38 5.52 11.29
C CYS A 84 -11.90 5.82 12.71
N ILE A 85 -11.53 4.78 13.45
CA ILE A 85 -11.04 4.89 14.84
C ILE A 85 -9.59 5.34 14.83
N HIS A 86 -8.80 4.78 13.92
CA HIS A 86 -7.38 5.09 13.74
C HIS A 86 -6.99 4.94 12.27
N SER A 87 -6.13 5.81 11.81
CA SER A 87 -5.45 5.66 10.52
C SER A 87 -4.13 6.42 10.57
N PRO A 88 -3.04 5.84 10.07
CA PRO A 88 -1.80 6.58 9.91
C PRO A 88 -2.01 7.83 9.04
N GLU A 89 -1.18 8.83 9.24
CA GLU A 89 -1.23 10.07 8.47
C GLU A 89 -1.16 9.78 6.95
N LYS A 90 -1.89 10.57 6.17
CA LYS A 90 -1.90 10.40 4.71
C LYS A 90 -0.57 10.85 4.10
N HIS A 91 -0.15 10.13 3.07
CA HIS A 91 1.03 10.46 2.25
C HIS A 91 2.40 10.30 2.94
N ILE A 92 2.47 9.60 4.08
CA ILE A 92 3.73 9.24 4.74
C ILE A 92 4.31 7.88 4.28
N GLY A 93 3.76 7.29 3.22
CA GLY A 93 4.30 6.05 2.65
C GLY A 93 3.69 4.74 3.19
N LEU A 94 2.82 4.80 4.20
CA LEU A 94 2.24 3.61 4.86
C LEU A 94 1.01 3.02 4.16
N GLY A 95 0.52 3.64 3.09
CA GLY A 95 -0.62 3.14 2.32
C GLY A 95 -1.99 3.33 2.98
N SER A 96 -2.10 4.17 4.01
CA SER A 96 -3.32 4.40 4.79
C SER A 96 -4.57 4.66 3.97
N GLY A 97 -4.47 5.44 2.89
CA GLY A 97 -5.61 5.71 2.00
C GLY A 97 -6.12 4.48 1.24
N THR A 98 -5.25 3.51 0.92
CA THR A 98 -5.64 2.23 0.31
C THR A 98 -6.27 1.32 1.34
N GLN A 99 -5.64 1.19 2.50
CA GLN A 99 -6.15 0.38 3.61
C GLN A 99 -7.53 0.86 4.06
N LEU A 100 -7.72 2.18 4.21
CA LEU A 100 -9.02 2.75 4.58
C LEU A 100 -10.13 2.36 3.60
N ILE A 101 -9.88 2.48 2.29
CA ILE A 101 -10.88 2.18 1.27
C ILE A 101 -11.22 0.70 1.26
N LEU A 102 -10.22 -0.18 1.28
CA LEU A 102 -10.45 -1.63 1.30
C LEU A 102 -11.16 -2.06 2.58
N SER A 103 -10.76 -1.51 3.73
CA SER A 103 -11.43 -1.79 5.01
C SER A 103 -12.90 -1.34 5.03
N VAL A 104 -13.22 -0.20 4.41
CA VAL A 104 -14.61 0.26 4.31
C VAL A 104 -15.44 -0.66 3.40
N GLU A 105 -14.87 -1.11 2.28
CA GLU A 105 -15.56 -2.05 1.38
C GLU A 105 -15.80 -3.40 2.06
N GLU A 106 -14.80 -3.95 2.75
CA GLU A 106 -14.95 -5.18 3.53
C GLU A 106 -15.96 -5.01 4.67
N LEU A 107 -15.88 -3.89 5.39
CA LEU A 107 -16.80 -3.56 6.47
C LEU A 107 -18.26 -3.57 6.01
N ILE A 108 -18.55 -3.00 4.83
CA ILE A 108 -19.90 -2.99 4.22
C ILE A 108 -20.29 -4.40 3.79
N THR A 109 -19.37 -5.15 3.19
CA THR A 109 -19.60 -6.55 2.80
C THR A 109 -20.04 -7.39 3.99
N GLU A 110 -19.28 -7.36 5.06
CA GLU A 110 -19.53 -8.13 6.28
C GLU A 110 -20.82 -7.68 6.99
N PHE A 111 -21.02 -6.37 7.13
CA PHE A 111 -22.17 -5.83 7.86
C PHE A 111 -23.50 -6.16 7.17
N TYR A 112 -23.55 -6.04 5.85
CA TYR A 112 -24.76 -6.33 5.06
C TYR A 112 -24.82 -7.77 4.54
N LYS A 113 -23.79 -8.59 4.79
CA LYS A 113 -23.65 -9.97 4.28
C LYS A 113 -23.82 -10.02 2.76
N LEU A 114 -23.03 -9.21 2.06
CA LEU A 114 -23.07 -9.19 0.60
C LEU A 114 -22.36 -10.42 0.04
N ASP A 115 -22.92 -11.00 -1.01
CA ASP A 115 -22.37 -12.18 -1.67
C ASP A 115 -21.09 -11.84 -2.49
N THR A 116 -20.94 -10.56 -2.87
CA THR A 116 -19.82 -10.09 -3.66
C THR A 116 -19.22 -8.84 -3.02
N TYR A 117 -17.89 -8.73 -3.15
CA TYR A 117 -17.17 -7.57 -2.67
C TYR A 117 -17.55 -6.30 -3.46
N PRO A 118 -18.02 -5.24 -2.81
CA PRO A 118 -18.46 -4.05 -3.51
C PRO A 118 -17.26 -3.25 -4.01
N ASN A 119 -17.28 -2.85 -5.27
CA ASN A 119 -16.28 -1.93 -5.84
C ASN A 119 -16.80 -0.48 -5.75
N ILE A 120 -16.99 0.01 -4.52
CA ILE A 120 -17.60 1.34 -4.25
C ILE A 120 -16.74 2.46 -4.80
N PHE A 121 -15.41 2.31 -4.69
CA PHE A 121 -14.50 3.39 -4.98
C PHE A 121 -13.90 3.31 -6.38
N ASN A 122 -14.09 2.20 -7.11
CA ASN A 122 -13.57 1.96 -8.48
C ASN A 122 -12.11 2.44 -8.64
N ARG A 123 -11.26 2.05 -7.70
CA ARG A 123 -9.90 2.57 -7.61
C ARG A 123 -8.95 1.74 -8.46
N LYS A 124 -8.28 2.41 -9.39
CA LYS A 124 -7.15 1.83 -10.12
C LYS A 124 -5.86 2.01 -9.31
N PHE A 125 -5.17 0.93 -9.03
CA PHE A 125 -3.89 0.94 -8.32
C PHE A 125 -2.73 0.88 -9.31
N ARG A 126 -1.66 1.66 -9.11
CA ARG A 126 -0.43 1.56 -9.89
C ARG A 126 0.35 0.30 -9.56
N SER A 127 0.56 0.04 -8.28
CA SER A 127 1.17 -1.18 -7.74
C SER A 127 0.12 -1.98 -6.98
N GLY A 128 0.20 -3.30 -7.07
CA GLY A 128 -0.63 -4.23 -6.31
C GLY A 128 -0.26 -4.31 -4.83
N ILE A 129 0.94 -3.85 -4.43
CA ILE A 129 1.44 -4.02 -3.07
C ILE A 129 0.45 -3.55 -2.01
N GLY A 130 -0.24 -2.42 -2.23
CA GLY A 130 -1.24 -1.93 -1.27
C GLY A 130 -2.42 -2.88 -1.06
N MET A 131 -2.95 -3.44 -2.12
CA MET A 131 -4.06 -4.39 -2.10
C MET A 131 -3.60 -5.79 -1.65
N ASN A 132 -2.49 -6.25 -2.20
CA ASN A 132 -1.93 -7.57 -1.90
C ASN A 132 -1.47 -7.65 -0.43
N SER A 133 -0.95 -6.57 0.14
CA SER A 133 -0.64 -6.48 1.59
C SER A 133 -1.89 -6.55 2.45
N TYR A 134 -2.99 -5.96 2.00
CA TYR A 134 -4.27 -6.03 2.70
C TYR A 134 -4.79 -7.47 2.75
N THR A 135 -4.81 -8.15 1.61
CA THR A 135 -5.45 -9.47 1.48
C THR A 135 -4.56 -10.62 1.97
N LYS A 136 -3.25 -10.53 1.82
CA LYS A 136 -2.31 -11.66 2.05
C LYS A 136 -1.28 -11.37 3.13
N GLY A 137 -0.87 -10.11 3.31
CA GLY A 137 0.19 -9.76 4.26
C GLY A 137 1.57 -10.34 3.94
N GLY A 138 2.52 -10.12 4.85
CA GLY A 138 3.88 -10.66 4.73
C GLY A 138 4.77 -9.90 3.75
N PHE A 139 5.78 -10.58 3.21
CA PHE A 139 6.63 -10.10 2.12
C PHE A 139 5.99 -10.45 0.78
N ILE A 140 5.86 -9.47 -0.10
CA ILE A 140 5.12 -9.59 -1.36
C ILE A 140 5.97 -9.04 -2.50
N VAL A 141 5.97 -9.78 -3.60
CA VAL A 141 6.44 -9.33 -4.91
C VAL A 141 5.28 -9.42 -5.89
N ASP A 142 4.89 -8.29 -6.48
CA ASP A 142 3.84 -8.25 -7.49
C ASP A 142 4.40 -8.05 -8.92
N ALA A 143 3.69 -8.62 -9.89
CA ALA A 143 4.08 -8.58 -11.28
C ALA A 143 3.98 -7.15 -11.85
N PRO A 144 4.87 -6.77 -12.77
CA PRO A 144 4.60 -5.68 -13.68
C PRO A 144 3.31 -5.95 -14.46
N LYS A 145 2.48 -4.94 -14.64
CA LYS A 145 1.16 -5.06 -15.26
C LYS A 145 0.98 -4.08 -16.41
N ASN A 146 0.06 -4.38 -17.31
CA ASN A 146 -0.45 -3.37 -18.24
C ASN A 146 -1.45 -2.43 -17.52
N ASN A 147 -1.82 -1.34 -18.16
CA ASN A 147 -2.69 -0.32 -17.56
C ASN A 147 -4.13 -0.81 -17.26
N LEU A 148 -4.53 -1.97 -17.76
CA LEU A 148 -5.89 -2.49 -17.69
C LEU A 148 -6.06 -3.59 -16.61
N SER A 149 -4.98 -4.27 -16.24
CA SER A 149 -5.03 -5.39 -15.30
C SER A 149 -4.80 -4.98 -13.84
N GLN A 150 -5.24 -5.82 -12.94
CA GLN A 150 -4.76 -5.83 -11.55
C GLN A 150 -3.35 -6.43 -11.52
N SER A 151 -2.59 -6.08 -10.50
CA SER A 151 -1.24 -6.62 -10.32
C SER A 151 -1.34 -7.96 -9.59
N GLU A 152 -0.87 -9.01 -10.24
CA GLU A 152 -0.84 -10.36 -9.69
C GLU A 152 0.39 -10.55 -8.79
N ILE A 153 0.26 -11.42 -7.78
CA ILE A 153 1.36 -11.78 -6.89
C ILE A 153 2.26 -12.80 -7.61
N ILE A 154 3.55 -12.47 -7.77
CA ILE A 154 4.57 -13.42 -8.24
C ILE A 154 5.05 -14.29 -7.07
N PHE A 155 5.28 -13.65 -5.92
CA PHE A 155 5.80 -14.32 -4.73
C PHE A 155 5.21 -13.70 -3.46
N GLN A 156 4.87 -14.56 -2.49
CA GLN A 156 4.39 -14.14 -1.18
C GLN A 156 4.84 -15.14 -0.12
N THR A 157 5.36 -14.62 0.98
CA THR A 157 5.68 -15.42 2.16
C THR A 157 5.51 -14.60 3.44
N LYS A 158 5.48 -15.30 4.59
CA LYS A 158 5.52 -14.62 5.89
C LYS A 158 6.84 -13.88 6.04
N PHE A 159 6.78 -12.62 6.46
CA PHE A 159 7.99 -11.88 6.81
C PHE A 159 8.49 -12.35 8.19
N PRO A 160 9.81 -12.56 8.40
CA PRO A 160 10.34 -13.02 9.68
C PRO A 160 9.94 -12.09 10.82
N LEU A 161 9.33 -12.61 11.87
CA LEU A 161 8.79 -11.83 12.99
C LEU A 161 9.88 -11.18 13.85
N GLU A 162 11.05 -11.75 13.87
CA GLU A 162 12.24 -11.27 14.55
C GLU A 162 12.83 -10.01 13.89
N TRP A 163 12.55 -9.78 12.61
CA TRP A 163 13.02 -8.59 11.90
C TRP A 163 12.12 -7.39 12.19
N LYS A 164 12.73 -6.29 12.55
CA LYS A 164 12.01 -5.06 12.92
C LYS A 164 12.30 -3.94 11.93
N ALA A 165 11.29 -3.14 11.62
CA ALA A 165 11.41 -1.92 10.85
C ALA A 165 11.31 -0.71 11.77
N ILE A 166 12.28 0.19 11.70
CA ILE A 166 12.23 1.51 12.35
C ILE A 166 11.79 2.51 11.30
N LEU A 167 10.73 3.26 11.58
CA LEU A 167 10.16 4.25 10.67
C LEU A 167 10.56 5.65 11.15
N LEU A 168 11.23 6.40 10.28
CA LEU A 168 11.59 7.80 10.51
C LEU A 168 10.76 8.66 9.56
N PHE A 169 10.01 9.62 10.11
CA PHE A 169 9.17 10.53 9.36
C PHE A 169 9.69 11.97 9.45
N ASP A 170 9.82 12.63 8.29
CA ASP A 170 10.03 14.06 8.21
C ASP A 170 8.70 14.75 7.87
N ASN A 171 8.11 15.41 8.85
CA ASN A 171 6.81 16.09 8.69
C ASN A 171 6.90 17.34 7.80
N LYS A 172 8.10 17.82 7.48
CA LYS A 172 8.33 19.02 6.66
C LYS A 172 8.33 18.72 5.15
N LYS A 173 8.54 17.45 4.75
CA LYS A 173 8.69 17.05 3.35
C LYS A 173 7.65 16.01 2.95
N LYS A 174 6.95 16.29 1.86
CA LYS A 174 6.01 15.32 1.25
C LYS A 174 6.56 14.84 -0.08
N GLY A 175 6.54 13.53 -0.30
CA GLY A 175 6.97 12.90 -1.54
C GLY A 175 6.05 13.22 -2.72
N LEU A 176 6.50 12.86 -3.92
CA LEU A 176 5.67 12.96 -5.13
C LEU A 176 4.40 12.11 -4.98
N HIS A 177 3.25 12.67 -5.36
CA HIS A 177 1.97 11.98 -5.31
C HIS A 177 1.00 12.48 -6.39
N GLY A 178 -0.01 11.66 -6.72
CA GLY A 178 -1.07 12.04 -7.64
C GLY A 178 -0.60 12.31 -9.08
N LYS A 179 -0.97 13.48 -9.64
CA LYS A 179 -0.67 13.84 -11.03
C LYS A 179 0.83 14.07 -11.28
N SER A 180 1.54 14.70 -10.34
CA SER A 180 2.98 14.98 -10.49
C SER A 180 3.80 13.69 -10.57
N GLU A 181 3.49 12.71 -9.75
CA GLU A 181 4.12 11.39 -9.81
C GLU A 181 3.80 10.67 -11.12
N LYS A 182 2.55 10.74 -11.61
CA LYS A 182 2.16 10.14 -12.88
C LYS A 182 2.92 10.75 -14.06
N ASN A 183 3.04 12.06 -14.11
CA ASN A 183 3.77 12.76 -15.17
C ASN A 183 5.26 12.41 -15.16
N PHE A 184 5.85 12.31 -13.97
CA PHE A 184 7.25 11.92 -13.81
C PHE A 184 7.53 10.52 -14.38
N PHE A 185 6.69 9.53 -14.05
CA PHE A 185 6.84 8.19 -14.60
C PHE A 185 6.72 8.15 -16.13
N ALA A 186 5.83 8.95 -16.71
CA ALA A 186 5.64 9.00 -18.14
C ALA A 186 6.84 9.61 -18.91
N SER A 187 7.56 10.53 -18.28
CA SER A 187 8.66 11.28 -18.91
C SER A 187 10.06 10.69 -18.68
N THR A 188 10.20 9.70 -17.80
CA THR A 188 11.51 9.21 -17.37
C THR A 188 11.75 7.77 -17.81
N SER A 189 12.80 7.52 -18.59
CA SER A 189 13.24 6.17 -18.98
C SER A 189 14.09 5.51 -17.90
N SER A 190 13.91 4.20 -17.70
CA SER A 190 14.64 3.40 -16.70
C SER A 190 15.09 2.02 -17.22
N HIS A 191 15.28 1.89 -18.54
CA HIS A 191 15.53 0.59 -19.15
C HIS A 191 16.70 -0.19 -18.51
N ASN A 192 17.81 0.50 -18.23
CA ASN A 192 18.99 -0.13 -17.63
C ASN A 192 18.80 -0.55 -16.16
N LEU A 193 17.86 0.09 -15.44
CA LEU A 193 17.64 -0.25 -14.02
C LEU A 193 16.79 -1.52 -13.86
N ARG A 194 15.91 -1.82 -14.81
CA ARG A 194 14.98 -2.96 -14.72
C ARG A 194 15.70 -4.29 -14.56
N LYS A 195 16.75 -4.56 -15.35
CA LYS A 195 17.51 -5.82 -15.28
C LYS A 195 18.06 -6.01 -13.87
N ASN A 196 18.73 -5.01 -13.33
CA ASN A 196 19.35 -5.07 -12.00
C ASN A 196 18.29 -5.18 -10.89
N LEU A 197 17.16 -4.46 -10.99
CA LEU A 197 16.06 -4.55 -10.02
C LEU A 197 15.41 -5.93 -10.00
N SER A 198 15.20 -6.53 -11.18
CA SER A 198 14.66 -7.88 -11.29
C SER A 198 15.64 -8.93 -10.77
N ASP A 199 16.93 -8.79 -11.09
CA ASP A 199 17.97 -9.69 -10.62
C ASP A 199 18.08 -9.70 -9.09
N ILE A 200 18.20 -8.51 -8.47
CA ILE A 200 18.23 -8.37 -7.01
C ILE A 200 16.96 -8.94 -6.37
N THR A 201 15.80 -8.73 -6.98
CA THR A 201 14.55 -9.24 -6.44
C THR A 201 14.51 -10.76 -6.42
N LEU A 202 14.84 -11.40 -7.55
CA LEU A 202 14.73 -12.86 -7.72
C LEU A 202 15.87 -13.60 -7.06
N ASN A 203 17.10 -13.11 -7.17
CA ASN A 203 18.29 -13.85 -6.77
C ASN A 203 18.84 -13.45 -5.39
N GLU A 204 18.40 -12.32 -4.82
CA GLU A 204 18.88 -11.88 -3.51
C GLU A 204 17.72 -11.69 -2.50
N LEU A 205 16.73 -10.83 -2.77
CA LEU A 205 15.67 -10.48 -1.80
C LEU A 205 14.75 -11.68 -1.49
N ILE A 206 14.23 -12.37 -2.49
CA ILE A 206 13.35 -13.52 -2.28
C ILE A 206 14.07 -14.63 -1.50
N PRO A 207 15.25 -15.12 -1.93
CA PRO A 207 15.97 -16.14 -1.18
C PRO A 207 16.30 -15.73 0.24
N SER A 208 16.75 -14.48 0.46
CA SER A 208 17.09 -14.00 1.81
C SER A 208 15.91 -14.04 2.79
N VAL A 209 14.68 -13.78 2.33
CA VAL A 209 13.48 -13.91 3.16
C VAL A 209 13.12 -15.38 3.39
N ILE A 210 13.21 -16.23 2.37
CA ILE A 210 12.95 -17.68 2.48
C ILE A 210 13.87 -18.33 3.51
N TYR A 211 15.17 -18.06 3.39
CA TYR A 211 16.20 -18.63 4.27
C TYR A 211 16.44 -17.84 5.56
N LYS A 212 15.70 -16.73 5.75
CA LYS A 212 15.79 -15.82 6.90
C LYS A 212 17.20 -15.25 7.12
N ASP A 213 17.93 -14.99 6.05
CA ASP A 213 19.24 -14.35 6.11
C ASP A 213 19.07 -12.82 6.14
N PHE A 214 19.05 -12.27 7.36
CA PHE A 214 18.90 -10.82 7.55
C PHE A 214 20.03 -10.02 6.92
N ARG A 215 21.25 -10.52 6.96
CA ARG A 215 22.42 -9.80 6.43
C ARG A 215 22.34 -9.63 4.92
N ILE A 216 22.01 -10.71 4.22
CA ILE A 216 21.80 -10.66 2.77
C ILE A 216 20.59 -9.78 2.46
N PHE A 217 19.48 -9.96 3.18
CA PHE A 217 18.28 -9.14 2.98
C PHE A 217 18.56 -7.64 3.10
N ALA A 218 19.20 -7.21 4.18
CA ALA A 218 19.49 -5.79 4.42
C ALA A 218 20.41 -5.20 3.34
N LYS A 219 21.45 -5.93 2.94
CA LYS A 219 22.37 -5.52 1.88
C LYS A 219 21.68 -5.40 0.53
N SER A 220 20.88 -6.39 0.17
CA SER A 220 20.15 -6.43 -1.11
C SER A 220 19.03 -5.41 -1.16
N LEU A 221 18.32 -5.19 -0.05
CA LEU A 221 17.33 -4.13 0.05
C LEU A 221 17.95 -2.75 -0.12
N THR A 222 19.12 -2.51 0.47
CA THR A 222 19.86 -1.25 0.29
C THR A 222 20.24 -1.03 -1.18
N LYS A 223 20.77 -2.06 -1.86
CA LYS A 223 21.08 -1.98 -3.30
C LYS A 223 19.81 -1.67 -4.11
N PHE A 224 18.73 -2.40 -3.85
CA PHE A 224 17.44 -2.26 -4.53
C PHE A 224 16.86 -0.85 -4.35
N GLN A 225 16.89 -0.32 -3.13
CA GLN A 225 16.40 1.02 -2.83
C GLN A 225 17.28 2.11 -3.43
N ASN A 226 18.59 1.95 -3.47
CA ASN A 226 19.48 2.89 -4.12
C ASN A 226 19.20 3.01 -5.63
N LEU A 227 18.95 1.89 -6.32
CA LEU A 227 18.58 1.91 -7.73
C LEU A 227 17.22 2.62 -7.95
N ASN A 228 16.23 2.36 -7.09
CA ASN A 228 14.97 3.09 -7.11
C ASN A 228 15.18 4.59 -6.81
N ALA A 229 15.99 4.94 -5.82
CA ALA A 229 16.30 6.32 -5.45
C ALA A 229 17.02 7.08 -6.58
N MET A 230 17.94 6.45 -7.31
CA MET A 230 18.58 7.03 -8.51
C MET A 230 17.55 7.41 -9.59
N PHE A 231 16.49 6.63 -9.76
CA PHE A 231 15.40 7.00 -10.67
C PHE A 231 14.69 8.27 -10.20
N TYR A 232 14.34 8.35 -8.92
CA TYR A 232 13.66 9.51 -8.36
C TYR A 232 14.55 10.74 -8.18
N SER A 233 15.87 10.58 -8.07
CA SER A 233 16.82 11.69 -7.90
C SER A 233 16.78 12.69 -9.06
N LYS A 234 16.35 12.26 -10.26
CA LYS A 234 16.13 13.12 -11.42
C LYS A 234 15.12 14.26 -11.16
N VAL A 235 14.22 14.08 -10.19
CA VAL A 235 13.24 15.11 -9.79
C VAL A 235 13.52 15.64 -8.39
N GLN A 236 13.94 14.78 -7.47
CA GLN A 236 14.17 15.18 -6.07
C GLN A 236 15.49 15.90 -5.86
N LYS A 237 16.40 15.90 -6.87
CA LYS A 237 17.77 16.45 -6.81
C LYS A 237 18.66 15.84 -5.73
N SER A 238 18.22 14.74 -5.10
CA SER A 238 18.95 13.99 -4.07
C SER A 238 18.42 12.56 -3.98
N LEU A 239 19.17 11.64 -3.38
CA LEU A 239 18.72 10.25 -3.16
C LEU A 239 17.54 10.19 -2.18
N TYR A 240 17.54 11.05 -1.18
CA TYR A 240 16.47 11.16 -0.17
C TYR A 240 15.85 12.55 -0.22
N LEU A 241 14.54 12.63 -0.07
CA LEU A 241 13.80 13.89 -0.11
C LEU A 241 14.17 14.83 1.05
N SER A 242 14.50 14.26 2.21
CA SER A 242 14.85 14.99 3.44
C SER A 242 16.35 14.94 3.69
N ASN A 243 16.97 16.11 3.85
CA ASN A 243 18.38 16.23 4.23
C ASN A 243 18.63 15.72 5.65
N ASP A 244 17.67 15.89 6.57
CA ASP A 244 17.80 15.43 7.95
C ASP A 244 17.75 13.89 8.02
N ILE A 245 16.82 13.27 7.30
CA ILE A 245 16.79 11.80 7.15
C ILE A 245 18.10 11.30 6.51
N ASN A 246 18.60 11.97 5.48
CA ASN A 246 19.87 11.59 4.84
C ASN A 246 21.05 11.62 5.83
N LYS A 247 21.15 12.66 6.67
CA LYS A 247 22.20 12.73 7.72
C LYS A 247 22.10 11.55 8.70
N ILE A 248 20.87 11.23 9.17
CA ILE A 248 20.64 10.11 10.09
C ILE A 248 21.05 8.78 9.45
N ILE A 249 20.62 8.52 8.20
CA ILE A 249 20.98 7.30 7.48
C ILE A 249 22.50 7.18 7.33
N ASN A 250 23.17 8.26 6.95
CA ASN A 250 24.63 8.27 6.81
C ASN A 250 25.37 8.04 8.15
N GLN A 251 24.83 8.53 9.26
CA GLN A 251 25.39 8.25 10.60
C GLN A 251 25.22 6.79 11.00
N ILE A 252 24.03 6.20 10.73
CA ILE A 252 23.77 4.79 11.01
C ILE A 252 24.67 3.89 10.15
N SER A 253 24.75 4.15 8.83
CA SER A 253 25.56 3.34 7.90
C SER A 253 27.07 3.36 8.17
N LYS A 254 27.57 4.33 8.95
CA LYS A 254 28.98 4.37 9.38
C LYS A 254 29.26 3.49 10.60
N ARG A 255 28.22 3.05 11.32
CA ARG A 255 28.34 2.26 12.54
C ARG A 255 28.18 0.75 12.31
N PHE A 256 27.60 0.38 11.17
CA PHE A 256 27.33 -0.98 10.74
C PHE A 256 27.86 -1.27 9.33
#